data_7ba869ee5b2b9e036d8a9a34999c53e5
#
_entry.id   7ba869ee5b2b9e036d8a9a34999c53e5
#
_cell.length_a   1.000
_cell.length_b   1.000
_cell.length_c   1.000
_cell.angle_alpha   90.00
_cell.angle_beta   90.00
_cell.angle_gamma   90.00
#
_symmetry.space_group_name_H-M   'P 1'
#
loop_
_entity.id
_entity.type
_entity.pdbx_description
1 polymer ?
#
loop_
_entity_poly.entity_id
_entity_poly.type
_entity_poly.pdbx_seq_one_letter_code
_entity_poly.pdbx_strand_id
1 'polypeptide(L)'
;MSYIKDPKGIEVRSFEIITEGLGNRADHFAENEKPIVKRLVHTTGDFGYADITEFHNDAVNSAMEAIKSGCKIYCDTNMIVTGLNKIGLAKFGCSAYCLVNDEEVAKEAKERGITRSMVGIERAVKDKDTKIFLIGNAPTALFKLLEEISKEGAEKPKLIAGVPVGFVGCPESKAALSDYDVPFIRTNGTKGGSTVAVAVLHGILYQMFERDRY
;
A
#
# COMPACT_ATOMS: atom_id res chain seq x y z
N MET A 1 -9.35 29.84 -22.64
CA MET A 1 -9.61 28.47 -22.17
C MET A 1 -10.44 28.55 -20.90
N SER A 2 -11.60 27.90 -20.83
CA SER A 2 -12.31 27.73 -19.57
C SER A 2 -11.85 26.45 -18.90
N TYR A 3 -11.55 26.50 -17.60
CA TYR A 3 -11.20 25.34 -16.78
C TYR A 3 -11.94 25.43 -15.45
N ILE A 4 -12.20 24.28 -14.84
CA ILE A 4 -12.87 24.19 -13.54
C ILE A 4 -11.89 24.71 -12.48
N LYS A 5 -12.34 25.64 -11.64
CA LYS A 5 -11.50 26.25 -10.57
C LYS A 5 -11.83 25.71 -9.20
N ASP A 6 -12.99 25.09 -9.03
CA ASP A 6 -13.40 24.49 -7.76
C ASP A 6 -12.70 23.15 -7.53
N PRO A 7 -11.82 23.02 -6.49
CA PRO A 7 -11.08 21.80 -6.24
C PRO A 7 -11.97 20.57 -5.99
N LYS A 8 -13.11 20.75 -5.31
CA LYS A 8 -14.06 19.67 -5.05
C LYS A 8 -14.72 19.19 -6.35
N GLY A 9 -15.13 20.13 -7.20
CA GLY A 9 -15.71 19.83 -8.50
C GLY A 9 -14.71 19.11 -9.42
N ILE A 10 -13.41 19.47 -9.39
CA ILE A 10 -12.37 18.80 -10.16
C ILE A 10 -12.23 17.34 -9.73
N GLU A 11 -12.16 17.07 -8.42
CA GLU A 11 -12.01 15.69 -7.92
C GLU A 11 -13.25 14.85 -8.25
N VAL A 12 -14.45 15.37 -8.00
CA VAL A 12 -15.71 14.68 -8.35
C VAL A 12 -15.74 14.34 -9.83
N ARG A 13 -15.46 15.32 -10.70
CA ARG A 13 -15.47 15.10 -12.15
C ARG A 13 -14.41 14.09 -12.58
N SER A 14 -13.24 14.07 -11.95
CA SER A 14 -12.21 13.08 -12.21
C SER A 14 -12.69 11.66 -11.89
N PHE A 15 -13.37 11.47 -10.75
CA PHE A 15 -13.89 10.15 -10.36
C PHE A 15 -15.09 9.72 -11.23
N GLU A 16 -15.91 10.64 -11.73
CA GLU A 16 -16.95 10.33 -12.73
C GLU A 16 -16.31 9.78 -14.01
N ILE A 17 -15.34 10.51 -14.59
CA ILE A 17 -14.61 10.10 -15.79
C ILE A 17 -13.94 8.73 -15.58
N ILE A 18 -13.31 8.51 -14.42
CA ILE A 18 -12.68 7.23 -14.11
C ILE A 18 -13.72 6.11 -14.03
N THR A 19 -14.90 6.38 -13.43
CA THR A 19 -15.96 5.39 -13.32
C THR A 19 -16.50 5.00 -14.69
N GLU A 20 -16.76 5.99 -15.54
CA GLU A 20 -17.20 5.79 -16.94
C GLU A 20 -16.14 5.02 -17.74
N GLY A 21 -14.85 5.40 -17.60
CA GLY A 21 -13.75 4.78 -18.35
C GLY A 21 -13.38 3.37 -17.88
N LEU A 22 -13.64 3.02 -16.63
CA LEU A 22 -13.46 1.65 -16.13
C LEU A 22 -14.49 0.70 -16.75
N GLY A 23 -15.75 1.15 -16.91
CA GLY A 23 -16.81 0.29 -17.47
C GLY A 23 -16.82 -1.07 -16.79
N ASN A 24 -16.92 -2.14 -17.57
CA ASN A 24 -17.01 -3.52 -17.09
C ASN A 24 -15.71 -4.02 -16.37
N ARG A 25 -14.59 -3.30 -16.50
CA ARG A 25 -13.35 -3.68 -15.79
C ARG A 25 -13.49 -3.65 -14.27
N ALA A 26 -14.46 -2.90 -13.74
CA ALA A 26 -14.70 -2.81 -12.31
C ALA A 26 -15.71 -3.83 -11.78
N ASP A 27 -16.37 -4.61 -12.64
CA ASP A 27 -17.50 -5.46 -12.23
C ASP A 27 -17.10 -6.65 -11.35
N HIS A 28 -15.86 -7.12 -11.49
CA HIS A 28 -15.34 -8.25 -10.69
C HIS A 28 -14.81 -7.84 -9.31
N PHE A 29 -14.67 -6.53 -9.03
CA PHE A 29 -14.25 -6.05 -7.73
C PHE A 29 -15.43 -5.92 -6.76
N ALA A 30 -15.19 -6.25 -5.50
CA ALA A 30 -16.14 -6.01 -4.43
C ALA A 30 -16.37 -4.49 -4.22
N GLU A 31 -17.50 -4.12 -3.63
CA GLU A 31 -17.87 -2.70 -3.46
C GLU A 31 -16.84 -1.89 -2.66
N ASN A 32 -16.18 -2.51 -1.67
CA ASN A 32 -15.12 -1.89 -0.87
C ASN A 32 -13.75 -1.87 -1.59
N GLU A 33 -13.55 -2.64 -2.66
CA GLU A 33 -12.34 -2.66 -3.49
C GLU A 33 -12.35 -1.60 -4.59
N LYS A 34 -13.53 -1.33 -5.17
CA LYS A 34 -13.72 -0.35 -6.25
C LYS A 34 -13.15 1.03 -5.95
N PRO A 35 -13.30 1.60 -4.73
CA PRO A 35 -12.68 2.89 -4.38
C PRO A 35 -11.15 2.86 -4.46
N ILE A 36 -10.52 1.72 -4.15
CA ILE A 36 -9.07 1.56 -4.22
C ILE A 36 -8.62 1.55 -5.69
N VAL A 37 -9.27 0.75 -6.53
CA VAL A 37 -8.98 0.69 -7.97
C VAL A 37 -9.15 2.07 -8.63
N LYS A 38 -10.24 2.77 -8.35
CA LYS A 38 -10.45 4.14 -8.84
C LYS A 38 -9.35 5.09 -8.37
N ARG A 39 -8.88 4.95 -7.14
CA ARG A 39 -7.78 5.76 -6.58
C ARG A 39 -6.44 5.44 -7.27
N LEU A 40 -6.18 4.18 -7.61
CA LEU A 40 -5.02 3.77 -8.39
C LEU A 40 -5.03 4.42 -9.77
N VAL A 41 -6.15 4.34 -10.49
CA VAL A 41 -6.32 5.00 -11.80
C VAL A 41 -6.15 6.52 -11.68
N HIS A 42 -6.78 7.14 -10.68
CA HIS A 42 -6.65 8.59 -10.44
C HIS A 42 -5.20 9.02 -10.20
N THR A 43 -4.43 8.21 -9.46
CA THR A 43 -3.04 8.53 -9.10
C THR A 43 -2.08 8.36 -10.27
N THR A 44 -2.35 7.40 -11.16
CA THR A 44 -1.44 7.02 -12.24
C THR A 44 -1.84 7.54 -13.61
N GLY A 45 -3.12 7.93 -13.78
CA GLY A 45 -3.69 8.23 -15.10
C GLY A 45 -3.82 7.01 -16.01
N ASP A 46 -3.70 5.77 -15.45
CA ASP A 46 -3.62 4.53 -16.24
C ASP A 46 -4.74 3.55 -15.82
N PHE A 47 -5.71 3.36 -16.71
CA PHE A 47 -6.81 2.41 -16.52
C PHE A 47 -6.34 0.95 -16.45
N GLY A 48 -5.17 0.63 -16.99
CA GLY A 48 -4.56 -0.71 -16.92
C GLY A 48 -4.29 -1.20 -15.49
N TYR A 49 -4.33 -0.32 -14.48
CA TYR A 49 -4.26 -0.74 -13.08
C TYR A 49 -5.45 -1.60 -12.65
N ALA A 50 -6.62 -1.44 -13.27
CA ALA A 50 -7.76 -2.32 -13.01
C ALA A 50 -7.50 -3.78 -13.45
N ASP A 51 -6.70 -3.96 -14.50
CA ASP A 51 -6.42 -5.29 -15.07
C ASP A 51 -5.33 -6.05 -14.28
N ILE A 52 -4.52 -5.35 -13.49
CA ILE A 52 -3.36 -5.91 -12.78
C ILE A 52 -3.48 -5.89 -11.25
N THR A 53 -4.53 -5.26 -10.71
CA THR A 53 -4.73 -5.19 -9.26
C THR A 53 -5.46 -6.43 -8.76
N GLU A 54 -4.93 -7.04 -7.71
CA GLU A 54 -5.52 -8.20 -7.06
C GLU A 54 -5.66 -7.96 -5.56
N PHE A 55 -6.75 -8.49 -5.01
CA PHE A 55 -7.10 -8.49 -3.59
C PHE A 55 -7.18 -9.92 -3.09
N HIS A 56 -6.72 -10.17 -1.86
CA HIS A 56 -6.73 -11.49 -1.26
C HIS A 56 -7.09 -11.44 0.24
N ASN A 57 -7.79 -12.49 0.70
CA ASN A 57 -8.15 -12.69 2.12
C ASN A 57 -8.79 -11.46 2.76
N ASP A 58 -9.83 -10.93 2.12
CA ASP A 58 -10.60 -9.78 2.65
C ASP A 58 -9.70 -8.59 3.09
N ALA A 59 -8.68 -8.32 2.28
CA ALA A 59 -7.61 -7.37 2.59
C ALA A 59 -8.12 -5.98 3.00
N VAL A 60 -9.24 -5.52 2.40
CA VAL A 60 -9.80 -4.20 2.67
C VAL A 60 -10.37 -4.12 4.07
N ASN A 61 -11.22 -5.08 4.46
CA ASN A 61 -11.83 -5.10 5.79
C ASN A 61 -10.79 -5.37 6.87
N SER A 62 -9.85 -6.30 6.63
CA SER A 62 -8.73 -6.57 7.55
C SER A 62 -7.89 -5.30 7.82
N ALA A 63 -7.60 -4.51 6.78
CA ALA A 63 -6.90 -3.24 6.93
C ALA A 63 -7.74 -2.19 7.68
N MET A 64 -9.04 -2.08 7.40
CA MET A 64 -9.94 -1.17 8.10
C MET A 64 -10.02 -1.49 9.61
N GLU A 65 -10.06 -2.76 9.98
CA GLU A 65 -10.04 -3.18 11.38
C GLU A 65 -8.72 -2.81 12.06
N ALA A 66 -7.58 -3.05 11.40
CA ALA A 66 -6.27 -2.65 11.89
C ALA A 66 -6.18 -1.13 12.10
N ILE A 67 -6.69 -0.34 11.15
CA ILE A 67 -6.72 1.12 11.26
C ILE A 67 -7.62 1.56 12.43
N LYS A 68 -8.81 0.98 12.59
CA LYS A 68 -9.70 1.29 13.72
C LYS A 68 -9.06 0.99 15.06
N SER A 69 -8.17 0.01 15.16
CA SER A 69 -7.46 -0.35 16.38
C SER A 69 -6.26 0.55 16.72
N GLY A 70 -5.90 1.49 15.85
CA GLY A 70 -4.78 2.41 16.09
C GLY A 70 -3.41 1.80 15.84
N CYS A 71 -3.21 1.14 14.70
CA CYS A 71 -1.97 0.43 14.39
C CYS A 71 -0.84 1.33 13.84
N LYS A 72 0.39 0.80 13.86
CA LYS A 72 1.51 1.33 13.09
C LYS A 72 1.52 0.77 11.67
N ILE A 73 2.00 1.59 10.74
CA ILE A 73 2.10 1.29 9.31
C ILE A 73 3.57 1.40 8.91
N TYR A 74 4.18 0.28 8.53
CA TYR A 74 5.53 0.29 7.99
C TYR A 74 5.50 0.63 6.49
N CYS A 75 6.43 1.48 6.06
CA CYS A 75 6.62 1.88 4.67
C CYS A 75 8.07 1.61 4.26
N ASP A 76 8.30 1.03 3.09
CA ASP A 76 9.65 0.75 2.60
C ASP A 76 10.39 2.00 2.09
N THR A 77 9.68 3.13 1.91
CA THR A 77 10.26 4.41 1.53
C THR A 77 9.68 5.58 2.33
N ASN A 78 10.50 6.63 2.53
CA ASN A 78 10.03 7.89 3.12
C ASN A 78 9.04 8.64 2.21
N MET A 79 9.08 8.39 0.90
CA MET A 79 8.11 8.95 -0.04
C MET A 79 6.69 8.49 0.30
N ILE A 80 6.50 7.22 0.66
CA ILE A 80 5.20 6.71 1.11
C ILE A 80 4.78 7.44 2.38
N VAL A 81 5.61 7.47 3.42
CA VAL A 81 5.32 8.16 4.69
C VAL A 81 4.91 9.62 4.48
N THR A 82 5.62 10.32 3.58
CA THR A 82 5.33 11.72 3.27
C THR A 82 4.03 11.90 2.50
N GLY A 83 3.71 10.94 1.61
CA GLY A 83 2.50 10.96 0.79
C GLY A 83 1.21 10.62 1.55
N LEU A 84 1.31 9.97 2.72
CA LEU A 84 0.13 9.57 3.49
C LEU A 84 -0.57 10.75 4.16
N ASN A 85 -1.90 10.68 4.23
CA ASN A 85 -2.75 11.63 4.95
C ASN A 85 -2.59 11.44 6.46
N LYS A 86 -1.62 12.16 7.05
CA LYS A 86 -1.30 12.09 8.49
C LYS A 86 -2.47 12.50 9.38
N ILE A 87 -3.27 13.49 8.94
CA ILE A 87 -4.45 13.95 9.70
C ILE A 87 -5.51 12.83 9.73
N GLY A 88 -5.75 12.19 8.58
CA GLY A 88 -6.68 11.06 8.51
C GLY A 88 -6.23 9.87 9.35
N LEU A 89 -4.94 9.53 9.33
CA LEU A 89 -4.38 8.46 10.16
C LEU A 89 -4.47 8.79 11.66
N ALA A 90 -4.20 10.02 12.04
CA ALA A 90 -4.27 10.47 13.43
C ALA A 90 -5.69 10.38 14.02
N LYS A 91 -6.75 10.53 13.20
CA LYS A 91 -8.15 10.32 13.63
C LYS A 91 -8.38 8.93 14.22
N PHE A 92 -7.59 7.95 13.81
CA PHE A 92 -7.66 6.56 14.28
C PHE A 92 -6.49 6.15 15.19
N GLY A 93 -5.66 7.12 15.60
CA GLY A 93 -4.47 6.81 16.42
C GLY A 93 -3.36 6.07 15.65
N CYS A 94 -3.43 6.02 14.32
CA CYS A 94 -2.42 5.37 13.50
C CYS A 94 -1.22 6.27 13.24
N SER A 95 -0.05 5.64 13.08
CA SER A 95 1.17 6.31 12.64
C SER A 95 1.86 5.51 11.54
N ALA A 96 2.58 6.22 10.65
CA ALA A 96 3.37 5.59 9.59
C ALA A 96 4.85 5.93 9.78
N TYR A 97 5.72 4.95 9.49
CA TYR A 97 7.16 5.10 9.64
C TYR A 97 7.94 4.33 8.57
N CYS A 98 9.19 4.72 8.38
CA CYS A 98 10.15 4.08 7.49
C CYS A 98 11.52 4.06 8.16
N LEU A 99 12.26 2.97 8.01
CA LEU A 99 13.58 2.79 8.63
C LEU A 99 14.74 2.89 7.63
N VAL A 100 14.49 3.22 6.37
CA VAL A 100 15.53 3.23 5.30
C VAL A 100 16.67 4.22 5.56
N ASN A 101 16.39 5.31 6.30
CA ASN A 101 17.37 6.35 6.67
C ASN A 101 17.89 6.22 8.12
N ASP A 102 17.50 5.17 8.85
CA ASP A 102 18.00 4.89 10.18
C ASP A 102 19.48 4.48 10.11
N GLU A 103 20.33 5.11 10.92
CA GLU A 103 21.78 4.91 10.88
C GLU A 103 22.19 3.50 11.29
N GLU A 104 21.52 2.93 12.31
CA GLU A 104 21.78 1.56 12.77
C GLU A 104 21.32 0.54 11.71
N VAL A 105 20.21 0.79 11.00
CA VAL A 105 19.78 -0.03 9.87
C VAL A 105 20.79 0.03 8.74
N ALA A 106 21.33 1.22 8.44
CA ALA A 106 22.34 1.38 7.40
C ALA A 106 23.64 0.65 7.74
N LYS A 107 24.09 0.72 9.00
CA LYS A 107 25.29 0.04 9.50
C LYS A 107 25.10 -1.47 9.44
N GLU A 108 24.03 -2.00 10.02
CA GLU A 108 23.72 -3.42 10.03
C GLU A 108 23.61 -4.00 8.61
N ALA A 109 22.94 -3.29 7.71
CA ALA A 109 22.80 -3.70 6.30
C ALA A 109 24.17 -3.84 5.61
N LYS A 110 25.07 -2.87 5.86
CA LYS A 110 26.44 -2.89 5.32
C LYS A 110 27.26 -4.07 5.89
N GLU A 111 27.19 -4.29 7.19
CA GLU A 111 27.91 -5.38 7.86
C GLU A 111 27.46 -6.76 7.39
N ARG A 112 26.15 -6.92 7.14
CA ARG A 112 25.55 -8.19 6.70
C ARG A 112 25.52 -8.38 5.19
N GLY A 113 25.91 -7.36 4.40
CA GLY A 113 25.87 -7.42 2.93
C GLY A 113 24.44 -7.55 2.35
N ILE A 114 23.43 -7.00 3.02
CA ILE A 114 22.03 -7.01 2.62
C ILE A 114 21.48 -5.59 2.44
N THR A 115 20.25 -5.45 1.91
CA THR A 115 19.65 -4.13 1.71
C THR A 115 19.13 -3.54 3.04
N ARG A 116 19.13 -2.20 3.15
CA ARG A 116 18.50 -1.49 4.28
C ARG A 116 17.03 -1.83 4.42
N SER A 117 16.35 -2.05 3.30
CA SER A 117 14.94 -2.42 3.29
C SER A 117 14.71 -3.79 3.92
N MET A 118 15.62 -4.76 3.74
CA MET A 118 15.54 -6.07 4.40
C MET A 118 15.69 -5.93 5.92
N VAL A 119 16.70 -5.20 6.39
CA VAL A 119 16.88 -4.94 7.83
C VAL A 119 15.69 -4.20 8.42
N GLY A 120 15.15 -3.20 7.68
CA GLY A 120 13.97 -2.47 8.10
C GLY A 120 12.75 -3.37 8.31
N ILE A 121 12.53 -4.33 7.42
CA ILE A 121 11.46 -5.35 7.56
C ILE A 121 11.69 -6.21 8.80
N GLU A 122 12.90 -6.73 9.00
CA GLU A 122 13.22 -7.57 10.18
C GLU A 122 12.96 -6.86 11.52
N ARG A 123 13.14 -5.54 11.55
CA ARG A 123 12.80 -4.72 12.72
C ARG A 123 11.30 -4.46 12.81
N ALA A 124 10.66 -4.17 11.68
CA ALA A 124 9.24 -3.83 11.64
C ALA A 124 8.33 -5.01 12.05
N VAL A 125 8.65 -6.24 11.65
CA VAL A 125 7.86 -7.43 12.03
C VAL A 125 7.96 -7.79 13.51
N LYS A 126 9.01 -7.30 14.22
CA LYS A 126 9.17 -7.47 15.67
C LYS A 126 8.30 -6.48 16.47
N ASP A 127 7.88 -5.40 15.85
CA ASP A 127 6.98 -4.41 16.47
C ASP A 127 5.54 -4.87 16.34
N LYS A 128 4.99 -5.38 17.43
CA LYS A 128 3.63 -5.95 17.49
C LYS A 128 2.51 -4.95 17.17
N ASP A 129 2.79 -3.63 17.21
CA ASP A 129 1.83 -2.61 16.83
C ASP A 129 1.80 -2.41 15.31
N THR A 130 2.82 -2.88 14.58
CA THR A 130 2.89 -2.79 13.12
C THR A 130 2.03 -3.86 12.48
N LYS A 131 0.88 -3.47 11.93
CA LYS A 131 -0.11 -4.37 11.31
C LYS A 131 -0.21 -4.23 9.80
N ILE A 132 0.25 -3.13 9.23
CA ILE A 132 0.14 -2.82 7.80
C ILE A 132 1.54 -2.59 7.24
N PHE A 133 1.84 -3.20 6.10
CA PHE A 133 3.11 -3.06 5.39
C PHE A 133 2.84 -2.52 3.98
N LEU A 134 3.40 -1.36 3.66
CA LEU A 134 3.30 -0.71 2.36
C LEU A 134 4.66 -0.83 1.66
N ILE A 135 4.74 -1.72 0.68
CA ILE A 135 5.97 -2.00 -0.09
C ILE A 135 5.77 -1.46 -1.51
N GLY A 136 6.33 -0.29 -1.80
CA GLY A 136 6.17 0.41 -3.07
C GLY A 136 7.45 0.50 -3.91
N ASN A 137 8.61 0.11 -3.36
CA ASN A 137 9.87 0.28 -4.07
C ASN A 137 10.73 -0.99 -4.08
N ALA A 138 10.95 -1.63 -2.93
CA ALA A 138 11.96 -2.65 -2.79
C ALA A 138 11.39 -4.09 -2.88
N PRO A 139 11.60 -4.83 -3.99
CA PRO A 139 11.24 -6.26 -4.07
C PRO A 139 11.90 -7.08 -2.95
N THR A 140 13.13 -6.71 -2.57
CA THR A 140 13.85 -7.37 -1.47
C THR A 140 13.17 -7.19 -0.11
N ALA A 141 12.47 -6.07 0.11
CA ALA A 141 11.66 -5.88 1.31
C ALA A 141 10.45 -6.83 1.31
N LEU A 142 9.81 -7.01 0.15
CA LEU A 142 8.65 -7.90 0.05
C LEU A 142 9.06 -9.36 0.25
N PHE A 143 10.12 -9.85 -0.40
CA PHE A 143 10.65 -11.19 -0.16
C PHE A 143 11.01 -11.39 1.32
N LYS A 144 11.69 -10.40 1.92
CA LYS A 144 12.09 -10.50 3.32
C LYS A 144 10.90 -10.53 4.27
N LEU A 145 9.84 -9.77 3.98
CA LEU A 145 8.60 -9.82 4.75
C LEU A 145 7.98 -11.22 4.69
N LEU A 146 7.92 -11.84 3.52
CA LEU A 146 7.41 -13.19 3.34
C LEU A 146 8.24 -14.24 4.11
N GLU A 147 9.57 -14.13 4.09
CA GLU A 147 10.45 -14.98 4.91
C GLU A 147 10.16 -14.82 6.41
N GLU A 148 10.01 -13.57 6.89
CA GLU A 148 9.81 -13.31 8.32
C GLU A 148 8.45 -13.84 8.81
N ILE A 149 7.37 -13.65 8.06
CA ILE A 149 6.04 -14.12 8.44
C ILE A 149 5.85 -15.64 8.29
N SER A 150 6.80 -16.33 7.65
CA SER A 150 6.83 -17.81 7.55
C SER A 150 7.43 -18.48 8.78
N LYS A 151 8.09 -17.73 9.65
CA LYS A 151 8.72 -18.28 10.85
C LYS A 151 7.66 -18.73 11.86
N GLU A 152 7.95 -19.79 12.56
CA GLU A 152 7.05 -20.29 13.61
C GLU A 152 6.79 -19.20 14.68
N GLY A 153 5.51 -19.00 15.01
CA GLY A 153 5.08 -17.96 15.96
C GLY A 153 5.11 -16.52 15.45
N ALA A 154 5.41 -16.30 14.16
CA ALA A 154 5.36 -14.94 13.59
C ALA A 154 3.91 -14.43 13.52
N GLU A 155 3.71 -13.16 13.91
CA GLU A 155 2.43 -12.50 13.69
C GLU A 155 2.22 -12.19 12.21
N LYS A 156 1.04 -12.53 11.69
CA LYS A 156 0.67 -12.20 10.31
C LYS A 156 0.19 -10.75 10.20
N PRO A 157 0.65 -10.00 9.18
CA PRO A 157 0.13 -8.67 8.87
C PRO A 157 -1.38 -8.69 8.64
N LYS A 158 -2.03 -7.56 8.93
CA LYS A 158 -3.42 -7.30 8.59
C LYS A 158 -3.59 -6.77 7.17
N LEU A 159 -2.51 -6.24 6.59
CA LEU A 159 -2.44 -5.89 5.17
C LEU A 159 -0.97 -5.86 4.71
N ILE A 160 -0.72 -6.46 3.55
CA ILE A 160 0.47 -6.21 2.75
C ILE A 160 0.04 -5.53 1.44
N ALA A 161 0.37 -4.25 1.26
CA ALA A 161 0.28 -3.60 -0.05
C ALA A 161 1.59 -3.91 -0.81
N GLY A 162 1.60 -5.00 -1.56
CA GLY A 162 2.76 -5.47 -2.34
C GLY A 162 2.76 -4.88 -3.74
N VAL A 163 3.18 -3.64 -3.86
CA VAL A 163 3.13 -2.87 -5.12
C VAL A 163 4.49 -2.24 -5.51
N PRO A 164 5.63 -2.94 -5.31
CA PRO A 164 6.90 -2.39 -5.77
C PRO A 164 6.90 -2.19 -7.29
N VAL A 165 7.65 -1.18 -7.75
CA VAL A 165 7.92 -0.94 -9.17
C VAL A 165 9.30 -1.46 -9.53
N GLY A 166 9.44 -2.11 -10.69
CA GLY A 166 10.76 -2.53 -11.17
C GLY A 166 10.73 -3.75 -12.07
N PHE A 167 11.93 -4.17 -12.48
CA PHE A 167 12.12 -5.24 -13.45
C PHE A 167 12.83 -6.47 -12.87
N VAL A 168 13.72 -6.26 -11.88
CA VAL A 168 14.53 -7.33 -11.28
C VAL A 168 13.91 -7.79 -9.97
N GLY A 169 13.38 -8.99 -9.92
CA GLY A 169 12.74 -9.57 -8.74
C GLY A 169 11.39 -8.93 -8.38
N CYS A 170 10.95 -7.91 -9.11
CA CYS A 170 9.73 -7.19 -8.77
C CYS A 170 8.47 -8.00 -9.11
N PRO A 171 8.28 -8.51 -10.34
CA PRO A 171 7.14 -9.39 -10.64
C PRO A 171 7.13 -10.64 -9.75
N GLU A 172 8.30 -11.25 -9.54
CA GLU A 172 8.47 -12.47 -8.75
C GLU A 172 8.09 -12.25 -7.27
N SER A 173 8.53 -11.14 -6.68
CA SER A 173 8.19 -10.82 -5.29
C SER A 173 6.70 -10.64 -5.06
N LYS A 174 6.01 -10.05 -6.03
CA LYS A 174 4.56 -9.88 -5.99
C LYS A 174 3.82 -11.20 -6.23
N ALA A 175 4.29 -12.01 -7.17
CA ALA A 175 3.71 -13.33 -7.43
C ALA A 175 3.81 -14.24 -6.20
N ALA A 176 4.94 -14.19 -5.47
CA ALA A 176 5.17 -14.98 -4.27
C ALA A 176 4.12 -14.73 -3.15
N LEU A 177 3.43 -13.58 -3.14
CA LEU A 177 2.33 -13.34 -2.18
C LEU A 177 1.23 -14.39 -2.26
N SER A 178 0.99 -14.99 -3.43
CA SER A 178 -0.05 -16.02 -3.59
C SER A 178 0.20 -17.31 -2.79
N ASP A 179 1.44 -17.56 -2.40
CA ASP A 179 1.82 -18.75 -1.63
C ASP A 179 1.54 -18.58 -0.11
N TYR A 180 1.06 -17.40 0.30
CA TYR A 180 0.89 -17.04 1.70
C TYR A 180 -0.57 -16.71 2.02
N ASP A 181 -1.06 -17.33 3.08
CA ASP A 181 -2.38 -17.03 3.63
C ASP A 181 -2.34 -15.76 4.51
N VAL A 182 -2.27 -14.59 3.86
CA VAL A 182 -2.26 -13.27 4.47
C VAL A 182 -3.09 -12.30 3.65
N PRO A 183 -3.73 -11.28 4.25
CA PRO A 183 -4.42 -10.23 3.51
C PRO A 183 -3.43 -9.41 2.69
N PHE A 184 -3.62 -9.35 1.37
CA PHE A 184 -2.78 -8.50 0.51
C PHE A 184 -3.56 -7.79 -0.60
N ILE A 185 -2.99 -6.68 -1.05
CA ILE A 185 -3.33 -5.98 -2.28
C ILE A 185 -2.05 -5.85 -3.08
N ARG A 186 -2.04 -6.35 -4.32
CA ARG A 186 -0.87 -6.26 -5.21
C ARG A 186 -1.22 -5.75 -6.59
N THR A 187 -0.20 -5.32 -7.32
CA THR A 187 -0.28 -5.04 -8.76
C THR A 187 0.63 -6.01 -9.51
N ASN A 188 0.11 -6.80 -10.43
CA ASN A 188 0.90 -7.78 -11.16
C ASN A 188 1.93 -7.15 -12.11
N GLY A 189 3.01 -7.88 -12.39
CA GLY A 189 4.06 -7.44 -13.31
C GLY A 189 4.96 -6.34 -12.74
N THR A 190 5.42 -5.43 -13.59
CA THR A 190 6.46 -4.44 -13.26
C THR A 190 5.93 -3.11 -12.72
N LYS A 191 4.64 -2.82 -12.93
CA LYS A 191 4.00 -1.55 -12.51
C LYS A 191 3.77 -1.52 -11.01
N GLY A 192 3.96 -0.34 -10.42
CA GLY A 192 3.80 -0.09 -8.99
C GLY A 192 4.40 1.26 -8.60
N GLY A 193 4.89 1.36 -7.37
CA GLY A 193 5.61 2.54 -6.90
C GLY A 193 5.11 3.09 -5.56
N SER A 194 5.89 3.97 -4.96
CA SER A 194 5.54 4.61 -3.68
C SER A 194 4.20 5.34 -3.74
N THR A 195 3.88 6.02 -4.85
CA THR A 195 2.60 6.70 -5.06
C THR A 195 1.43 5.71 -5.16
N VAL A 196 1.67 4.53 -5.75
CA VAL A 196 0.69 3.44 -5.84
C VAL A 196 0.41 2.87 -4.45
N ALA A 197 1.43 2.66 -3.62
CA ALA A 197 1.26 2.22 -2.23
C ALA A 197 0.45 3.23 -1.40
N VAL A 198 0.72 4.54 -1.58
CA VAL A 198 -0.08 5.62 -0.97
C VAL A 198 -1.54 5.55 -1.45
N ALA A 199 -1.76 5.34 -2.75
CA ALA A 199 -3.10 5.26 -3.34
C ALA A 199 -3.90 4.09 -2.78
N VAL A 200 -3.28 2.92 -2.59
CA VAL A 200 -3.90 1.76 -1.92
C VAL A 200 -4.41 2.14 -0.54
N LEU A 201 -3.54 2.68 0.32
CA LEU A 201 -3.95 3.02 1.68
C LEU A 201 -4.98 4.15 1.72
N HIS A 202 -4.86 5.16 0.87
CA HIS A 202 -5.85 6.24 0.75
C HIS A 202 -7.20 5.73 0.26
N GLY A 203 -7.22 4.75 -0.66
CA GLY A 203 -8.45 4.11 -1.13
C GLY A 203 -9.19 3.38 -0.02
N ILE A 204 -8.48 2.83 0.97
CA ILE A 204 -9.05 2.22 2.18
C ILE A 204 -9.47 3.30 3.18
N LEU A 205 -8.53 4.16 3.56
CA LEU A 205 -8.70 5.16 4.61
C LEU A 205 -9.87 6.11 4.34
N TYR A 206 -10.04 6.54 3.08
CA TYR A 206 -11.09 7.49 2.71
C TYR A 206 -12.51 6.90 2.64
N GLN A 207 -12.65 5.61 2.82
CA GLN A 207 -13.95 4.98 3.04
C GLN A 207 -14.38 5.04 4.52
N MET A 208 -13.45 5.37 5.43
CA MET A 208 -13.68 5.27 6.87
C MET A 208 -14.09 6.60 7.52
N PHE A 209 -13.95 7.73 6.84
CA PHE A 209 -14.37 9.05 7.34
C PHE A 209 -14.62 10.02 6.19
N GLU A 210 -15.50 10.98 6.45
CA GLU A 210 -15.67 12.12 5.56
C GLU A 210 -14.43 13.02 5.63
N ARG A 211 -13.86 13.31 4.47
CA ARG A 211 -12.74 14.25 4.39
C ARG A 211 -13.26 15.68 4.42
N ASP A 212 -12.81 16.47 5.39
CA ASP A 212 -12.93 17.92 5.33
C ASP A 212 -12.07 18.40 4.13
N ARG A 213 -12.72 18.63 3.01
CA ARG A 213 -12.08 19.10 1.78
C ARG A 213 -12.29 20.60 1.70
N TYR A 214 -11.28 21.36 2.14
CA TYR A 214 -11.12 22.81 2.01
C TYR A 214 -12.25 23.69 2.57
#